data_a5605a25927dc8d49f8b5258371c65fe
#
_entry.id   a5605a25927dc8d49f8b5258371c65fe
#
_cell.length_a   1.000
_cell.length_b   1.000
_cell.length_c   1.000
_cell.angle_alpha   90.00
_cell.angle_beta   90.00
_cell.angle_gamma   90.00
#
_symmetry.space_group_name_H-M   'P 1'
#
loop_
_entity.id
_entity.type
_entity.pdbx_description
1 polymer ?
#
loop_
_entity_poly.entity_id
_entity_poly.type
_entity_poly.pdbx_seq_one_letter_code
_entity_poly.pdbx_strand_id
1 'polypeptide(L)'
;MTKFESSVKQIAYPVEDVYRNISDLSNLERVRDRVPEDKLQDFQFDKDTVQVSVAPVGTIKLRIIEREENKCVKFETEQSPLPFNLWIQVLPVTAMESKMKVTVKADIPFMLKGMVSGPLQDGVEKIADALSQIPFV
;
A
#
# COMPACT_ATOMS: atom_id res chain seq x y z
N MET A 1 10.44 -16.51 -2.64
CA MET A 1 9.72 -15.42 -1.99
C MET A 1 8.25 -15.74 -1.83
N THR A 2 7.67 -15.33 -0.73
CA THR A 2 6.25 -15.52 -0.47
C THR A 2 5.48 -14.30 -0.97
N LYS A 3 4.38 -14.53 -1.68
CA LYS A 3 3.56 -13.48 -2.29
C LYS A 3 2.21 -13.38 -1.59
N PHE A 4 1.80 -12.15 -1.29
CA PHE A 4 0.49 -11.86 -0.71
C PHE A 4 -0.22 -10.86 -1.62
N GLU A 5 -1.46 -11.14 -1.97
CA GLU A 5 -2.24 -10.27 -2.85
C GLU A 5 -3.57 -9.90 -2.20
N SER A 6 -3.98 -8.64 -2.36
CA SER A 6 -5.33 -8.24 -1.98
C SER A 6 -6.33 -8.73 -3.03
N SER A 7 -7.61 -8.70 -2.69
CA SER A 7 -8.65 -8.79 -3.71
C SER A 7 -8.58 -7.55 -4.61
N VAL A 8 -9.15 -7.66 -5.81
CA VAL A 8 -9.24 -6.54 -6.74
C VAL A 8 -10.33 -5.60 -6.24
N LYS A 9 -10.00 -4.31 -6.09
CA LYS A 9 -10.95 -3.29 -5.64
C LYS A 9 -11.39 -2.44 -6.83
N GLN A 10 -12.69 -2.18 -6.91
CA GLN A 10 -13.23 -1.26 -7.90
C GLN A 10 -13.15 0.17 -7.36
N ILE A 11 -12.67 1.08 -8.20
CA ILE A 11 -12.48 2.47 -7.83
C ILE A 11 -13.32 3.34 -8.77
N ALA A 12 -14.17 4.20 -8.22
CA ALA A 12 -15.09 5.03 -8.98
C ALA A 12 -14.42 6.33 -9.46
N TYR A 13 -13.16 6.24 -9.91
CA TYR A 13 -12.38 7.36 -10.41
C TYR A 13 -11.54 6.91 -11.60
N PRO A 14 -11.21 7.84 -12.53
CA PRO A 14 -10.32 7.50 -13.65
C PRO A 14 -8.94 7.03 -13.17
N VAL A 15 -8.33 6.14 -13.95
CA VAL A 15 -7.01 5.60 -13.60
C VAL A 15 -5.95 6.70 -13.45
N GLU A 16 -6.05 7.77 -14.21
CA GLU A 16 -5.12 8.90 -14.14
C GLU A 16 -5.19 9.59 -12.78
N ASP A 17 -6.40 9.77 -12.24
CA ASP A 17 -6.59 10.39 -10.93
C ASP A 17 -6.08 9.50 -9.80
N VAL A 18 -6.35 8.19 -9.90
CA VAL A 18 -5.85 7.22 -8.93
C VAL A 18 -4.33 7.20 -8.93
N TYR A 19 -3.73 7.07 -10.10
CA TYR A 19 -2.27 7.02 -10.23
C TYR A 19 -1.61 8.31 -9.70
N ARG A 20 -2.16 9.47 -10.05
CA ARG A 20 -1.62 10.74 -9.58
C ARG A 20 -1.56 10.81 -8.05
N ASN A 21 -2.56 10.26 -7.38
CA ASN A 21 -2.62 10.27 -5.92
C ASN A 21 -1.69 9.24 -5.28
N ILE A 22 -1.59 8.04 -5.82
CA ILE A 22 -0.75 6.99 -5.23
C ILE A 22 0.72 7.14 -5.56
N SER A 23 1.06 7.87 -6.62
CA SER A 23 2.45 8.07 -7.04
C SER A 23 3.13 9.23 -6.33
N ASP A 24 2.39 10.01 -5.56
CA ASP A 24 2.91 11.12 -4.75
C ASP A 24 2.31 10.99 -3.35
N LEU A 25 3.11 10.48 -2.42
CA LEU A 25 2.63 10.18 -1.07
C LEU A 25 2.31 11.43 -0.24
N SER A 26 2.70 12.61 -0.69
CA SER A 26 2.28 13.84 -0.01
C SER A 26 0.76 14.03 -0.07
N ASN A 27 0.07 13.37 -1.01
CA ASN A 27 -1.39 13.37 -1.09
C ASN A 27 -2.06 12.67 0.11
N LEU A 28 -1.30 11.90 0.89
CA LEU A 28 -1.82 11.27 2.11
C LEU A 28 -2.28 12.30 3.15
N GLU A 29 -1.78 13.53 3.08
CA GLU A 29 -2.24 14.62 3.95
C GLU A 29 -3.75 14.83 3.83
N ARG A 30 -4.31 14.64 2.66
CA ARG A 30 -5.73 14.83 2.38
C ARG A 30 -6.61 13.81 3.09
N VAL A 31 -6.06 12.65 3.44
CA VAL A 31 -6.80 11.55 4.04
C VAL A 31 -6.29 11.17 5.43
N ARG A 32 -5.34 11.94 5.94
CA ARG A 32 -4.72 11.67 7.24
C ARG A 32 -5.73 11.56 8.38
N ASP A 33 -6.74 12.43 8.37
CA ASP A 33 -7.78 12.44 9.41
C ASP A 33 -8.73 11.25 9.32
N ARG A 34 -8.71 10.51 8.21
CA ARG A 34 -9.55 9.33 8.01
C ARG A 34 -8.90 8.05 8.52
N VAL A 35 -7.62 8.12 8.88
CA VAL A 35 -6.87 6.98 9.42
C VAL A 35 -7.01 6.99 10.93
N PRO A 36 -7.52 5.92 11.55
CA PRO A 36 -7.63 5.84 13.01
C PRO A 36 -6.25 5.90 13.67
N GLU A 37 -6.06 6.83 14.59
CA GLU A 37 -4.78 7.03 15.27
C GLU A 37 -4.31 5.82 16.06
N ASP A 38 -5.27 5.03 16.58
CA ASP A 38 -4.97 3.84 17.36
C ASP A 38 -4.43 2.69 16.51
N LYS A 39 -4.60 2.74 15.19
CA LYS A 39 -4.14 1.69 14.28
C LYS A 39 -2.82 2.00 13.61
N LEU A 40 -2.51 3.28 13.42
CA LEU A 40 -1.29 3.72 12.76
C LEU A 40 -0.55 4.71 13.66
N GLN A 41 0.45 4.19 14.37
CA GLN A 41 1.33 5.01 15.20
C GLN A 41 2.52 5.48 14.37
N ASP A 42 3.06 6.65 14.72
CA ASP A 42 4.24 7.22 14.06
C ASP A 42 4.06 7.37 12.55
N PHE A 43 2.84 7.70 12.12
CA PHE A 43 2.53 7.85 10.70
C PHE A 43 3.16 9.13 10.16
N GLN A 44 4.18 8.97 9.33
CA GLN A 44 4.91 10.05 8.70
C GLN A 44 5.05 9.76 7.21
N PHE A 45 5.03 10.80 6.40
CA PHE A 45 5.17 10.63 4.96
C PHE A 45 5.71 11.90 4.31
N ASP A 46 6.31 11.73 3.14
CA ASP A 46 6.66 12.81 2.23
C ASP A 46 6.30 12.34 0.82
N LYS A 47 6.80 13.01 -0.20
CA LYS A 47 6.46 12.69 -1.58
C LYS A 47 6.80 11.24 -1.98
N ASP A 48 7.92 10.72 -1.49
CA ASP A 48 8.46 9.44 -1.92
C ASP A 48 8.47 8.35 -0.85
N THR A 49 8.23 8.70 0.41
CA THR A 49 8.34 7.75 1.52
C THR A 49 7.12 7.79 2.43
N VAL A 50 6.88 6.67 3.09
CA VAL A 50 5.87 6.58 4.14
C VAL A 50 6.40 5.70 5.27
N GLN A 51 6.17 6.13 6.51
CA GLN A 51 6.56 5.39 7.69
C GLN A 51 5.35 5.17 8.59
N VAL A 52 5.23 3.97 9.13
CA VAL A 52 4.14 3.62 10.04
C VAL A 52 4.62 2.53 11.01
N SER A 53 4.13 2.57 12.24
CA SER A 53 4.35 1.49 13.21
C SER A 53 3.11 0.62 13.27
N VAL A 54 3.28 -0.66 13.01
CA VAL A 54 2.18 -1.65 12.96
C VAL A 54 2.49 -2.79 13.92
N ALA A 55 1.67 -2.96 14.96
CA ALA A 55 1.81 -4.09 15.86
C ALA A 55 1.29 -5.35 15.17
N PRO A 56 1.93 -6.52 15.35
CA PRO A 56 3.15 -6.77 16.11
C PRO A 56 4.45 -6.61 15.31
N VAL A 57 4.36 -6.17 14.06
CA VAL A 57 5.52 -6.13 13.13
C VAL A 57 6.57 -5.10 13.55
N GLY A 58 6.15 -3.92 13.98
CA GLY A 58 7.04 -2.82 14.35
C GLY A 58 7.01 -1.68 13.35
N THR A 59 8.05 -0.86 13.35
CA THR A 59 8.14 0.29 12.45
C THR A 59 8.55 -0.14 11.05
N ILE A 60 7.77 0.29 10.06
CA ILE A 60 8.00 0.00 8.65
C ILE A 60 8.14 1.32 7.91
N LYS A 61 9.22 1.48 7.16
CA LYS A 61 9.41 2.61 6.28
C LYS A 61 9.54 2.12 4.85
N LEU A 62 8.69 2.64 3.97
CA LEU A 62 8.64 2.29 2.56
C LEU A 62 9.04 3.48 1.70
N ARG A 63 9.74 3.21 0.61
CA ARG A 63 10.10 4.21 -0.38
C ARG A 63 9.60 3.78 -1.76
N ILE A 64 9.07 4.73 -2.53
CA ILE A 64 8.74 4.48 -3.92
C ILE A 64 10.04 4.39 -4.71
N ILE A 65 10.25 3.26 -5.40
CA ILE A 65 11.45 3.02 -6.19
C ILE A 65 11.17 2.95 -7.69
N GLU A 66 9.91 2.77 -8.08
CA GLU A 66 9.54 2.69 -9.49
C GLU A 66 8.12 3.20 -9.67
N ARG A 67 7.92 3.97 -10.73
CA ARG A 67 6.62 4.49 -11.13
C ARG A 67 6.38 4.17 -12.60
N GLU A 68 5.31 3.43 -12.89
CA GLU A 68 4.82 3.22 -14.25
C GLU A 68 3.51 3.98 -14.40
N GLU A 69 3.51 5.03 -15.20
CA GLU A 69 2.36 5.91 -15.35
C GLU A 69 1.08 5.15 -15.66
N ASN A 70 0.05 5.38 -14.85
CA ASN A 70 -1.28 4.77 -14.96
C ASN A 70 -1.30 3.23 -14.88
N LYS A 71 -0.25 2.62 -14.32
CA LYS A 71 -0.15 1.17 -14.20
C LYS A 71 0.24 0.70 -12.81
N CYS A 72 1.33 1.22 -12.26
CA CYS A 72 1.90 0.64 -11.05
C CYS A 72 2.80 1.61 -10.31
N VAL A 73 2.79 1.51 -8.98
CA VAL A 73 3.79 2.13 -8.13
C VAL A 73 4.43 1.04 -7.31
N LYS A 74 5.76 0.95 -7.34
CA LYS A 74 6.52 -0.07 -6.61
C LYS A 74 7.24 0.56 -5.44
N PHE A 75 7.12 -0.10 -4.28
CA PHE A 75 7.76 0.32 -3.05
C PHE A 75 8.79 -0.71 -2.59
N GLU A 76 9.81 -0.23 -1.89
CA GLU A 76 10.79 -1.08 -1.22
C GLU A 76 10.89 -0.63 0.23
N THR A 77 11.10 -1.59 1.15
CA THR A 77 11.34 -1.24 2.54
C THR A 77 12.70 -0.58 2.69
N GLU A 78 12.74 0.61 3.31
CA GLU A 78 14.01 1.22 3.76
C GLU A 78 14.36 0.74 5.15
N GLN A 79 13.34 0.53 5.97
CA GLN A 79 13.49 0.06 7.34
C GLN A 79 12.31 -0.83 7.68
N SER A 80 12.59 -2.08 8.03
CA SER A 80 11.56 -3.03 8.43
C SER A 80 12.22 -4.22 9.11
N PRO A 81 11.60 -4.79 10.16
CA PRO A 81 12.05 -6.05 10.74
C PRO A 81 12.01 -7.19 9.72
N LEU A 82 11.13 -7.07 8.71
CA LEU A 82 10.97 -8.05 7.65
C LEU A 82 10.97 -7.32 6.30
N PRO A 83 12.09 -7.37 5.53
CA PRO A 83 12.16 -6.69 4.24
C PRO A 83 11.17 -7.25 3.23
N PHE A 84 10.53 -6.36 2.47
CA PHE A 84 9.61 -6.75 1.42
C PHE A 84 9.51 -5.68 0.34
N ASN A 85 8.90 -6.05 -0.80
CA ASN A 85 8.48 -5.11 -1.82
C ASN A 85 6.95 -5.08 -1.85
N LEU A 86 6.39 -3.92 -2.17
CA LEU A 86 4.96 -3.72 -2.27
C LEU A 86 4.65 -3.05 -3.61
N TRP A 87 3.61 -3.53 -4.28
CA TRP A 87 3.13 -2.95 -5.53
C TRP A 87 1.69 -2.51 -5.37
N ILE A 88 1.37 -1.31 -5.83
CA ILE A 88 0.00 -0.87 -6.03
C ILE A 88 -0.23 -0.85 -7.53
N GLN A 89 -1.06 -1.76 -8.00
CA GLN A 89 -1.34 -1.95 -9.42
C GLN A 89 -2.71 -1.37 -9.74
N VAL A 90 -2.80 -0.60 -10.83
CA VAL A 90 -4.05 0.00 -11.26
C VAL A 90 -4.32 -0.34 -12.73
N LEU A 91 -5.61 -0.46 -13.08
CA LEU A 91 -6.05 -0.74 -14.44
C LEU A 91 -7.29 0.10 -14.75
N PRO A 92 -7.37 0.70 -15.95
CA PRO A 92 -8.60 1.37 -16.36
C PRO A 92 -9.69 0.34 -16.64
N VAL A 93 -10.92 0.66 -16.24
CA VAL A 93 -12.11 -0.14 -16.57
C VAL A 93 -12.93 0.62 -17.60
N THR A 94 -13.22 1.90 -17.31
CA THR A 94 -13.85 2.84 -18.21
C THR A 94 -13.10 4.17 -18.13
N ALA A 95 -13.54 5.19 -18.86
CA ALA A 95 -12.95 6.51 -18.77
C ALA A 95 -13.06 7.12 -17.36
N MET A 96 -14.01 6.66 -16.56
CA MET A 96 -14.32 7.22 -15.23
C MET A 96 -14.13 6.22 -14.09
N GLU A 97 -13.72 4.99 -14.39
CA GLU A 97 -13.58 3.93 -13.39
C GLU A 97 -12.29 3.15 -13.57
N SER A 98 -11.77 2.62 -12.48
CA SER A 98 -10.55 1.82 -12.48
C SER A 98 -10.63 0.67 -11.49
N LYS A 99 -9.62 -0.20 -11.52
CA LYS A 99 -9.44 -1.28 -10.57
C LYS A 99 -8.07 -1.16 -9.93
N MET A 100 -7.96 -1.64 -8.71
CA MET A 100 -6.71 -1.58 -7.95
C MET A 100 -6.47 -2.91 -7.24
N LYS A 101 -5.20 -3.30 -7.16
CA LYS A 101 -4.76 -4.46 -6.38
C LYS A 101 -3.44 -4.12 -5.70
N VAL A 102 -3.27 -4.58 -4.46
CA VAL A 102 -2.02 -4.45 -3.71
C VAL A 102 -1.36 -5.80 -3.63
N THR A 103 -0.06 -5.86 -3.91
CA THR A 103 0.74 -7.08 -3.86
C THR A 103 1.97 -6.85 -3.01
N VAL A 104 2.30 -7.81 -2.13
CA VAL A 104 3.52 -7.81 -1.33
C VAL A 104 4.29 -9.09 -1.62
N LYS A 105 5.60 -8.97 -1.82
CA LYS A 105 6.51 -10.13 -1.88
C LYS A 105 7.55 -9.97 -0.79
N ALA A 106 7.65 -10.96 0.07
CA ALA A 106 8.58 -10.97 1.19
C ALA A 106 9.37 -12.26 1.22
N ASP A 107 10.65 -12.16 1.58
CA ASP A 107 11.48 -13.33 1.83
C ASP A 107 11.36 -13.70 3.30
N ILE A 108 10.45 -14.62 3.60
CA ILE A 108 10.09 -14.98 4.97
C ILE A 108 10.85 -16.25 5.39
N PRO A 109 11.64 -16.20 6.46
CA PRO A 109 12.26 -17.42 6.99
C PRO A 109 11.20 -18.48 7.29
N PHE A 110 11.49 -19.72 6.94
CA PHE A 110 10.56 -20.84 7.09
C PHE A 110 9.90 -20.90 8.47
N MET A 111 10.69 -20.68 9.51
CA MET A 111 10.18 -20.75 10.89
C MET A 111 9.18 -19.65 11.24
N LEU A 112 9.19 -18.53 10.50
CA LEU A 112 8.31 -17.40 10.77
C LEU A 112 7.06 -17.40 9.89
N LYS A 113 6.97 -18.24 8.86
CA LYS A 113 5.84 -18.24 7.93
C LYS A 113 4.50 -18.41 8.61
N GLY A 114 4.39 -19.32 9.56
CA GLY A 114 3.15 -19.56 10.27
C GLY A 114 2.70 -18.38 11.14
N MET A 115 3.66 -17.57 11.60
CA MET A 115 3.37 -16.43 12.48
C MET A 115 3.01 -15.17 11.71
N VAL A 116 3.63 -14.94 10.54
CA VAL A 116 3.50 -13.66 9.84
C VAL A 116 2.61 -13.70 8.61
N SER A 117 2.32 -14.88 8.06
CA SER A 117 1.52 -14.99 6.82
C SER A 117 0.11 -14.45 6.97
N GLY A 118 -0.58 -14.80 8.06
CA GLY A 118 -1.91 -14.27 8.35
C GLY A 118 -1.94 -12.75 8.48
N PRO A 119 -1.12 -12.18 9.40
CA PRO A 119 -1.04 -10.73 9.54
C PRO A 119 -0.65 -10.00 8.26
N LEU A 120 0.26 -10.55 7.45
CA LEU A 120 0.65 -9.93 6.19
C LEU A 120 -0.48 -9.95 5.17
N GLN A 121 -1.19 -11.07 5.04
CA GLN A 121 -2.35 -11.16 4.15
C GLN A 121 -3.44 -10.19 4.57
N ASP A 122 -3.74 -10.12 5.87
CA ASP A 122 -4.73 -9.19 6.39
C ASP A 122 -4.30 -7.74 6.18
N GLY A 123 -3.02 -7.44 6.37
CA GLY A 123 -2.47 -6.12 6.16
C GLY A 123 -2.59 -5.65 4.72
N VAL A 124 -2.28 -6.52 3.77
CA VAL A 124 -2.40 -6.24 2.34
C VAL A 124 -3.85 -5.92 1.98
N GLU A 125 -4.80 -6.71 2.48
CA GLU A 125 -6.23 -6.49 2.23
C GLU A 125 -6.71 -5.19 2.86
N LYS A 126 -6.26 -4.87 4.07
CA LYS A 126 -6.63 -3.62 4.74
C LYS A 126 -6.08 -2.39 4.02
N ILE A 127 -4.87 -2.48 3.48
CA ILE A 127 -4.30 -1.40 2.69
C ILE A 127 -5.16 -1.16 1.45
N ALA A 128 -5.53 -2.21 0.74
CA ALA A 128 -6.37 -2.12 -0.45
C ALA A 128 -7.75 -1.55 -0.11
N ASP A 129 -8.37 -1.98 0.99
CA ASP A 129 -9.65 -1.44 1.45
C ASP A 129 -9.55 0.05 1.75
N ALA A 130 -8.51 0.47 2.46
CA ALA A 130 -8.31 1.87 2.81
C ALA A 130 -8.12 2.72 1.55
N LEU A 131 -7.30 2.24 0.61
CA LEU A 131 -7.05 2.95 -0.64
C LEU A 131 -8.32 3.07 -1.49
N SER A 132 -9.18 2.05 -1.48
CA SER A 132 -10.41 2.05 -2.25
C SER A 132 -11.42 3.08 -1.77
N GLN A 133 -11.26 3.60 -0.57
CA GLN A 133 -12.16 4.58 0.04
C GLN A 133 -11.66 6.02 -0.06
N ILE A 134 -10.46 6.23 -0.61
CA ILE A 134 -9.90 7.57 -0.77
C ILE A 134 -10.61 8.31 -1.91
N PRO A 135 -10.98 9.59 -1.71
CA PRO A 135 -11.46 10.41 -2.83
C PRO A 135 -10.29 10.84 -3.71
N PHE A 136 -10.16 10.21 -4.86
CA PHE A 136 -9.08 10.48 -5.82
C PHE A 136 -9.45 11.65 -6.74
N VAL A 137 -9.60 12.81 -6.18
CA VAL A 137 -9.97 14.02 -6.96
C VAL A 137 -8.84 15.04 -7.01
#